data_e32e726d5c07abe36aab3d20efd1db02
#
_entry.id   e32e726d5c07abe36aab3d20efd1db02
#
_cell.length_a   1.000
_cell.length_b   1.000
_cell.length_c   1.000
_cell.angle_alpha   90.00
_cell.angle_beta   90.00
_cell.angle_gamma   90.00
#
_symmetry.space_group_name_H-M   'P 1'
#
loop_
_entity.id
_entity.type
_entity.pdbx_description
1 polymer ?
#
loop_
_entity_poly.entity_id
_entity_poly.type
_entity_poly.pdbx_seq_one_letter_code
_entity_poly.pdbx_strand_id
1 'polypeptide(L)'
;MKKTILILLLAGFATALYAGPITPEKALKVAEKVLSVQPVTKSASGLQIIWDGETAGTKADGQDPAFYVVGRDGGGFVIVAGNDNVRPVLALSYTNRFQVENMPCNVSSWMERIKRYCRGTLTATPEVKKQWEAFGETKGEILPEAGITGKYFPGDKPTVEWDQLEPGNLLLPIASGDTDHAASGCVAIAMAEIMTWFKYPASGTGTVSGYTSSVDGHTATIPAHTLETVYDWGRMELLTDYTKFRAAEDDLKNNIAHLIYDIGTILQLNYSEAGTEGNADLVATKMSEHMGYSKSVVKKYREWGYYPGWKWDQMLVEQVTDHPVYYAGTDPNDGAGHAYVLDGYALYNGERVFHFNFGWSGLCNGYYSSDYQVPLDDRVTDVGYGEYHDVQALFDFVPDSGGTSQYVTGIKYFPYPNDPSGFRATQLDEEGIDYSFYDATPKGMVPVTVDLGVFKLDRDGNVSGDAIQEYPGFMCEPDFYKGFSWGFNFTSPLVFGDKFAMFYKEGDSDYQKIEFDNPSLGPCEIPIYPAAFIKTEASYSKGDYFYFRLTNHDYSYTEAVWTFTDKDGIVTSCDQRDDRFQLTKSGKYTIKVTPYDGAETIVAVINVN
;
A
#
# COMPACT_ATOMS: atom_id res chain seq x y z
N MET A 1 47.11 53.50 33.01
CA MET A 1 46.27 52.37 33.46
C MET A 1 45.39 51.93 32.27
N LYS A 2 45.85 50.88 31.54
CA LYS A 2 45.13 50.31 30.39
C LYS A 2 44.23 49.17 30.91
N LYS A 3 42.90 49.29 30.75
CA LYS A 3 41.98 48.23 31.04
C LYS A 3 41.86 47.35 29.79
N THR A 4 42.35 46.13 29.88
CA THR A 4 42.19 45.09 28.86
C THR A 4 40.84 44.42 29.10
N ILE A 5 39.89 44.56 28.14
CA ILE A 5 38.61 43.84 28.13
C ILE A 5 38.87 42.51 27.46
N LEU A 6 38.72 41.42 28.24
CA LEU A 6 38.77 40.05 27.77
C LEU A 6 37.37 39.66 27.23
N ILE A 7 37.19 39.61 25.91
CA ILE A 7 35.99 39.09 25.27
C ILE A 7 36.11 37.56 25.23
N LEU A 8 35.34 36.87 26.09
CA LEU A 8 35.13 35.44 25.97
C LEU A 8 34.18 35.16 24.78
N LEU A 9 34.73 34.72 23.69
CA LEU A 9 33.96 34.07 22.62
C LEU A 9 33.49 32.71 23.12
N LEU A 10 32.21 32.62 23.52
CA LEU A 10 31.51 31.36 23.65
C LEU A 10 31.25 30.86 22.22
N ALA A 11 32.17 30.03 21.72
CA ALA A 11 31.89 29.19 20.58
C ALA A 11 30.89 28.11 21.03
N GLY A 12 29.61 28.39 20.78
CA GLY A 12 28.57 27.36 20.86
C GLY A 12 28.88 26.31 19.78
N PHE A 13 29.47 25.21 20.17
CA PHE A 13 29.44 24.01 19.36
C PHE A 13 27.98 23.58 19.25
N ALA A 14 27.33 23.95 18.16
CA ALA A 14 26.18 23.21 17.69
C ALA A 14 26.73 21.82 17.32
N THR A 15 26.72 20.89 18.26
CA THR A 15 26.85 19.46 17.95
C THR A 15 25.63 19.16 17.09
N ALA A 16 25.84 19.04 15.78
CA ALA A 16 24.91 18.33 14.94
C ALA A 16 24.75 16.96 15.63
N LEU A 17 23.57 16.73 16.19
CA LEU A 17 23.19 15.45 16.77
C LEU A 17 23.07 14.49 15.58
N TYR A 18 24.20 13.90 15.18
CA TYR A 18 24.18 12.74 14.32
C TYR A 18 23.42 11.62 15.04
N ALA A 19 22.62 10.86 14.29
CA ALA A 19 22.04 9.62 14.77
C ALA A 19 23.10 8.80 15.48
N GLY A 20 22.83 8.42 16.72
CA GLY A 20 23.70 7.50 17.42
C GLY A 20 23.38 6.07 17.03
N PRO A 21 24.39 5.26 16.64
CA PRO A 21 24.18 3.84 16.41
C PRO A 21 23.74 3.16 17.70
N ILE A 22 22.79 2.24 17.59
CA ILE A 22 22.31 1.42 18.71
C ILE A 22 23.24 0.22 18.85
N THR A 23 23.77 0.02 20.07
CA THR A 23 24.62 -1.13 20.33
C THR A 23 23.80 -2.42 20.50
N PRO A 24 24.40 -3.60 20.25
CA PRO A 24 23.74 -4.89 20.50
C PRO A 24 23.18 -5.01 21.94
N GLU A 25 23.91 -4.51 22.93
CA GLU A 25 23.48 -4.54 24.33
C GLU A 25 22.26 -3.66 24.57
N LYS A 26 22.18 -2.49 23.90
CA LYS A 26 21.00 -1.62 23.99
C LYS A 26 19.80 -2.26 23.31
N ALA A 27 19.98 -2.91 22.15
CA ALA A 27 18.92 -3.65 21.47
C ALA A 27 18.37 -4.79 22.33
N LEU A 28 19.24 -5.57 22.98
CA LEU A 28 18.84 -6.62 23.92
C LEU A 28 18.03 -6.06 25.10
N LYS A 29 18.44 -4.92 25.67
CA LYS A 29 17.70 -4.25 26.75
C LYS A 29 16.30 -3.79 26.31
N VAL A 30 16.17 -3.24 25.09
CA VAL A 30 14.86 -2.87 24.53
C VAL A 30 13.98 -4.11 24.44
N ALA A 31 14.48 -5.18 23.82
CA ALA A 31 13.72 -6.42 23.66
C ALA A 31 13.35 -7.06 25.00
N GLU A 32 14.26 -7.05 25.99
CA GLU A 32 13.97 -7.54 27.33
C GLU A 32 12.80 -6.81 27.97
N LYS A 33 12.78 -5.48 27.91
CA LYS A 33 11.68 -4.67 28.45
C LYS A 33 10.37 -4.96 27.73
N VAL A 34 10.37 -5.01 26.40
CA VAL A 34 9.18 -5.27 25.58
C VAL A 34 8.60 -6.65 25.89
N LEU A 35 9.43 -7.69 25.90
CA LEU A 35 8.99 -9.07 26.08
C LEU A 35 8.69 -9.43 27.56
N SER A 36 9.15 -8.64 28.51
CA SER A 36 8.87 -8.86 29.96
C SER A 36 7.43 -8.52 30.36
N VAL A 37 6.70 -7.80 29.54
CA VAL A 37 5.30 -7.40 29.82
C VAL A 37 4.34 -8.60 29.88
N GLN A 38 4.70 -9.73 29.26
CA GLN A 38 3.94 -10.98 29.39
C GLN A 38 4.77 -12.03 30.16
N PRO A 39 4.21 -12.62 31.24
CA PRO A 39 4.91 -13.64 31.99
C PRO A 39 5.10 -14.90 31.15
N VAL A 40 6.34 -15.25 30.92
CA VAL A 40 6.72 -16.47 30.22
C VAL A 40 6.72 -17.64 31.19
N THR A 41 6.29 -18.81 30.74
CA THR A 41 6.51 -20.07 31.43
C THR A 41 8.01 -20.27 31.70
N LYS A 42 8.38 -20.82 32.84
CA LYS A 42 9.74 -20.91 33.41
C LYS A 42 10.88 -21.52 32.56
N SER A 43 10.70 -21.80 31.29
CA SER A 43 11.72 -22.42 30.43
C SER A 43 12.30 -21.50 29.35
N ALA A 44 12.03 -20.20 29.37
CA ALA A 44 12.58 -19.28 28.38
C ALA A 44 14.01 -18.87 28.80
N SER A 45 15.00 -19.56 28.30
CA SER A 45 16.40 -19.18 28.33
C SER A 45 16.65 -17.99 27.41
N GLY A 46 17.50 -17.12 27.82
CA GLY A 46 18.06 -15.88 27.29
C GLY A 46 17.61 -15.35 25.93
N LEU A 47 17.41 -14.03 25.90
CA LEU A 47 17.28 -13.28 24.65
C LEU A 47 18.61 -13.31 23.90
N GLN A 48 18.54 -13.47 22.58
CA GLN A 48 19.70 -13.41 21.69
C GLN A 48 19.37 -12.62 20.43
N ILE A 49 20.39 -11.96 19.89
CA ILE A 49 20.29 -11.37 18.55
C ILE A 49 20.40 -12.52 17.56
N ILE A 50 19.33 -12.74 16.79
CA ILE A 50 19.24 -13.79 15.77
C ILE A 50 19.60 -13.27 14.39
N TRP A 51 19.51 -11.95 14.18
CA TRP A 51 19.87 -11.29 12.93
C TRP A 51 20.13 -9.80 13.14
N ASP A 52 21.11 -9.23 12.43
CA ASP A 52 21.48 -7.81 12.44
C ASP A 52 21.16 -7.10 11.09
N GLY A 53 20.36 -7.73 10.24
CA GLY A 53 19.97 -7.18 8.95
C GLY A 53 21.00 -7.38 7.84
N GLU A 54 22.11 -8.06 8.11
CA GLU A 54 23.15 -8.35 7.11
C GLU A 54 23.18 -9.85 6.81
N THR A 55 23.46 -10.19 5.56
CA THR A 55 23.65 -11.60 5.17
C THR A 55 25.00 -12.09 5.71
N ALA A 56 25.03 -13.28 6.26
CA ALA A 56 26.28 -13.88 6.77
C ALA A 56 27.37 -13.86 5.68
N GLY A 57 28.44 -13.11 5.93
CA GLY A 57 29.56 -12.95 4.99
C GLY A 57 29.58 -11.67 4.15
N THR A 58 28.53 -10.85 4.17
CA THR A 58 28.44 -9.57 3.45
C THR A 58 28.40 -8.36 4.39
N LYS A 59 29.21 -8.33 5.44
CA LYS A 59 29.42 -7.08 6.17
C LYS A 59 30.05 -6.10 5.19
N ALA A 60 29.24 -5.17 4.69
CA ALA A 60 29.76 -3.99 4.03
C ALA A 60 30.69 -3.28 5.01
N ASP A 61 31.93 -3.13 4.64
CA ASP A 61 32.98 -2.59 5.50
C ASP A 61 32.52 -1.34 6.25
N GLY A 62 32.31 -1.46 7.56
CA GLY A 62 32.17 -0.35 8.48
C GLY A 62 30.79 0.30 8.61
N GLN A 63 29.70 -0.28 8.10
CA GLN A 63 28.35 0.23 8.38
C GLN A 63 27.75 -0.41 9.65
N ASP A 64 27.15 0.42 10.49
CA ASP A 64 26.37 -0.04 11.64
C ASP A 64 25.12 -0.82 11.19
N PRO A 65 24.65 -1.81 11.96
CA PRO A 65 23.41 -2.53 11.67
C PRO A 65 22.23 -1.58 11.51
N ALA A 66 21.40 -1.81 10.48
CA ALA A 66 20.18 -1.03 10.27
C ALA A 66 19.14 -1.32 11.35
N PHE A 67 19.09 -2.56 11.82
CA PHE A 67 18.22 -3.04 12.89
C PHE A 67 18.83 -4.30 13.54
N TYR A 68 18.20 -4.74 14.63
CA TYR A 68 18.49 -6.02 15.29
C TYR A 68 17.19 -6.81 15.45
N VAL A 69 17.17 -8.06 15.01
CA VAL A 69 16.12 -9.01 15.36
C VAL A 69 16.55 -9.74 16.61
N VAL A 70 15.84 -9.53 17.69
CA VAL A 70 16.10 -10.19 18.99
C VAL A 70 14.99 -11.21 19.24
N GLY A 71 15.35 -12.45 19.44
CA GLY A 71 14.42 -13.54 19.71
C GLY A 71 14.78 -14.31 20.98
N ARG A 72 13.90 -15.21 21.41
CA ARG A 72 14.11 -16.14 22.51
C ARG A 72 13.67 -17.56 22.16
N ASP A 73 14.30 -18.57 22.77
CA ASP A 73 14.07 -19.99 22.45
C ASP A 73 12.61 -20.43 22.65
N GLY A 74 11.91 -19.88 23.63
CA GLY A 74 10.51 -20.19 23.94
C GLY A 74 9.47 -19.52 23.04
N GLY A 75 9.91 -18.78 22.02
CA GLY A 75 9.06 -17.91 21.19
C GLY A 75 8.99 -16.48 21.71
N GLY A 76 8.67 -15.58 20.82
CA GLY A 76 8.70 -14.14 20.99
C GLY A 76 9.92 -13.52 20.31
N PHE A 77 9.70 -12.40 19.61
CA PHE A 77 10.76 -11.62 18.99
C PHE A 77 10.45 -10.12 19.06
N VAL A 78 11.50 -9.32 18.93
CA VAL A 78 11.41 -7.86 18.75
C VAL A 78 12.39 -7.45 17.67
N ILE A 79 11.95 -6.63 16.74
CA ILE A 79 12.82 -5.96 15.78
C ILE A 79 13.10 -4.56 16.31
N VAL A 80 14.37 -4.28 16.62
CA VAL A 80 14.82 -3.04 17.22
C VAL A 80 15.61 -2.23 16.20
N ALA A 81 15.33 -0.93 16.05
CA ALA A 81 16.06 -0.05 15.14
C ALA A 81 17.55 0.04 15.49
N GLY A 82 18.40 0.12 14.47
CA GLY A 82 19.86 0.24 14.62
C GLY A 82 20.36 1.67 14.88
N ASN A 83 19.48 2.68 14.83
CA ASN A 83 19.83 4.06 15.16
C ASN A 83 18.70 4.75 15.93
N ASP A 84 19.01 5.83 16.64
CA ASP A 84 18.06 6.53 17.51
C ASP A 84 17.24 7.64 16.82
N ASN A 85 17.38 7.81 15.52
CA ASN A 85 16.49 8.67 14.73
C ASN A 85 15.17 7.99 14.35
N VAL A 86 15.11 6.67 14.51
CA VAL A 86 13.96 5.83 14.22
C VAL A 86 13.38 5.32 15.54
N ARG A 87 12.07 5.09 15.58
CA ARG A 87 11.45 4.50 16.77
C ARG A 87 12.12 3.19 17.18
N PRO A 88 12.22 2.92 18.49
CA PRO A 88 13.02 1.80 19.00
C PRO A 88 12.49 0.43 18.58
N VAL A 89 11.18 0.23 18.49
CA VAL A 89 10.56 -1.05 18.14
C VAL A 89 9.83 -0.94 16.81
N LEU A 90 10.21 -1.80 15.88
CA LEU A 90 9.73 -1.82 14.49
C LEU A 90 8.66 -2.89 14.28
N ALA A 91 8.85 -4.07 14.91
CA ALA A 91 7.88 -5.14 14.96
C ALA A 91 8.10 -5.99 16.20
N LEU A 92 7.09 -6.75 16.60
CA LEU A 92 7.21 -7.67 17.72
C LEU A 92 6.16 -8.79 17.71
N SER A 93 6.53 -9.90 18.31
CA SER A 93 5.61 -10.96 18.74
C SER A 93 5.97 -11.42 20.13
N TYR A 94 4.96 -11.74 20.96
CA TYR A 94 5.21 -12.29 22.28
C TYR A 94 5.36 -13.82 22.26
N THR A 95 4.86 -14.47 21.25
CA THR A 95 4.68 -15.92 21.20
C THR A 95 5.37 -16.57 20.00
N ASN A 96 5.34 -15.95 18.83
CA ASN A 96 5.83 -16.52 17.61
C ASN A 96 7.34 -16.35 17.45
N ARG A 97 7.96 -17.20 16.65
CA ARG A 97 9.41 -17.11 16.36
C ARG A 97 9.63 -16.30 15.09
N PHE A 98 10.75 -15.60 15.02
CA PHE A 98 11.24 -15.03 13.78
C PHE A 98 12.22 -15.98 13.12
N GLN A 99 12.04 -16.23 11.83
CA GLN A 99 12.92 -17.07 11.03
C GLN A 99 13.61 -16.23 9.97
N VAL A 100 14.95 -16.36 9.87
CA VAL A 100 15.77 -15.62 8.90
C VAL A 100 15.93 -16.41 7.60
N GLU A 101 16.16 -17.71 7.72
CA GLU A 101 16.27 -18.60 6.56
C GLU A 101 14.88 -18.96 6.03
N ASN A 102 14.71 -18.92 4.71
CA ASN A 102 13.42 -19.18 4.05
C ASN A 102 12.29 -18.28 4.59
N MET A 103 12.61 -17.02 4.83
CA MET A 103 11.64 -16.02 5.26
C MET A 103 10.55 -15.84 4.20
N PRO A 104 9.27 -15.70 4.59
CA PRO A 104 8.22 -15.34 3.63
C PRO A 104 8.60 -14.10 2.83
N CYS A 105 8.40 -14.12 1.50
CA CYS A 105 8.90 -13.05 0.62
C CYS A 105 8.40 -11.65 1.02
N ASN A 106 7.15 -11.52 1.47
CA ASN A 106 6.61 -10.27 1.97
C ASN A 106 7.31 -9.78 3.25
N VAL A 107 7.72 -10.69 4.15
CA VAL A 107 8.50 -10.35 5.35
C VAL A 107 9.90 -9.91 4.92
N SER A 108 10.52 -10.63 3.97
CA SER A 108 11.82 -10.27 3.40
C SER A 108 11.78 -8.87 2.78
N SER A 109 10.81 -8.59 1.93
CA SER A 109 10.61 -7.26 1.32
C SER A 109 10.37 -6.18 2.37
N TRP A 110 9.55 -6.46 3.39
CA TRP A 110 9.35 -5.54 4.50
C TRP A 110 10.65 -5.27 5.25
N MET A 111 11.49 -6.29 5.50
CA MET A 111 12.78 -6.14 6.17
C MET A 111 13.76 -5.29 5.35
N GLU A 112 13.80 -5.45 4.02
CA GLU A 112 14.63 -4.60 3.15
C GLU A 112 14.15 -3.14 3.15
N ARG A 113 12.84 -2.90 3.18
CA ARG A 113 12.27 -1.55 3.33
C ARG A 113 12.67 -0.92 4.66
N ILE A 114 12.54 -1.67 5.76
CA ILE A 114 12.97 -1.24 7.10
C ILE A 114 14.46 -0.93 7.13
N LYS A 115 15.28 -1.72 6.46
CA LYS A 115 16.71 -1.48 6.35
C LYS A 115 17.01 -0.13 5.69
N ARG A 116 16.32 0.16 4.58
CA ARG A 116 16.43 1.47 3.90
C ARG A 116 15.94 2.62 4.79
N TYR A 117 14.80 2.43 5.43
CA TYR A 117 14.24 3.41 6.36
C TYR A 117 15.20 3.73 7.51
N CYS A 118 15.76 2.73 8.17
CA CYS A 118 16.72 2.91 9.26
C CYS A 118 18.05 3.56 8.80
N ARG A 119 18.41 3.42 7.52
CA ARG A 119 19.63 4.03 6.95
C ARG A 119 19.40 5.41 6.34
N GLY A 120 18.16 5.84 6.24
CA GLY A 120 17.81 7.17 5.71
C GLY A 120 18.32 8.30 6.60
N THR A 121 18.44 9.50 6.02
CA THR A 121 18.89 10.72 6.72
C THR A 121 17.75 11.34 7.54
N LEU A 122 17.15 10.59 8.44
CA LEU A 122 16.07 11.05 9.30
C LEU A 122 16.62 11.82 10.49
N THR A 123 15.84 12.77 10.98
CA THR A 123 16.08 13.43 12.27
C THR A 123 15.02 12.98 13.25
N ALA A 124 15.44 12.49 14.42
CA ALA A 124 14.52 12.03 15.44
C ALA A 124 13.51 13.12 15.86
N THR A 125 12.23 12.81 15.76
CA THR A 125 11.18 13.67 16.31
C THR A 125 11.23 13.69 17.83
N PRO A 126 10.60 14.67 18.50
CA PRO A 126 10.49 14.67 19.96
C PRO A 126 9.88 13.39 20.51
N GLU A 127 8.91 12.80 19.80
CA GLU A 127 8.23 11.55 20.17
C GLU A 127 9.19 10.36 20.10
N VAL A 128 9.98 10.24 19.03
CA VAL A 128 11.01 9.19 18.88
C VAL A 128 12.05 9.30 20.00
N LYS A 129 12.51 10.50 20.31
CA LYS A 129 13.44 10.73 21.44
C LYS A 129 12.84 10.28 22.77
N LYS A 130 11.59 10.65 23.04
CA LYS A 130 10.87 10.22 24.24
C LYS A 130 10.73 8.70 24.32
N GLN A 131 10.48 8.02 23.19
CA GLN A 131 10.41 6.56 23.13
C GLN A 131 11.77 5.92 23.51
N TRP A 132 12.88 6.44 22.98
CA TRP A 132 14.21 5.96 23.36
C TRP A 132 14.58 6.24 24.82
N GLU A 133 14.19 7.40 25.37
CA GLU A 133 14.36 7.74 26.78
C GLU A 133 13.63 6.75 27.70
N ALA A 134 12.45 6.25 27.27
CA ALA A 134 11.71 5.22 28.01
C ALA A 134 12.47 3.89 28.15
N PHE A 135 13.42 3.61 27.27
CA PHE A 135 14.33 2.46 27.35
C PHE A 135 15.69 2.77 28.03
N GLY A 136 15.88 4.01 28.49
CA GLY A 136 17.09 4.43 29.21
C GLY A 136 17.27 3.78 30.59
N GLU A 137 18.37 4.14 31.31
CA GLU A 137 18.88 3.48 32.53
C GLU A 137 18.06 3.74 33.81
N THR A 138 16.75 3.82 33.79
CA THR A 138 15.99 3.88 35.03
C THR A 138 15.78 2.48 35.60
N LYS A 139 16.58 2.13 36.61
CA LYS A 139 16.31 0.96 37.44
C LYS A 139 14.95 1.11 38.11
N GLY A 140 13.99 0.27 37.76
CA GLY A 140 12.90 -0.08 38.65
C GLY A 140 11.48 0.28 38.27
N GLU A 141 11.21 1.04 37.24
CA GLU A 141 9.84 1.22 36.74
C GLU A 141 9.67 0.61 35.35
N ILE A 142 8.86 -0.45 35.30
CA ILE A 142 8.27 -0.92 34.05
C ILE A 142 7.28 0.18 33.66
N LEU A 143 7.64 1.00 32.68
CA LEU A 143 6.71 1.96 32.12
C LEU A 143 5.55 1.17 31.52
N PRO A 144 4.29 1.45 31.89
CA PRO A 144 3.12 0.77 31.34
C PRO A 144 3.05 0.88 29.80
N GLU A 145 3.76 1.83 29.23
CA GLU A 145 3.79 2.15 27.80
C GLU A 145 4.82 1.33 27.00
N ALA A 146 5.65 0.49 27.63
CA ALA A 146 6.68 -0.29 26.91
C ALA A 146 6.12 -1.51 26.16
N GLY A 147 4.81 -1.75 26.23
CA GLY A 147 4.15 -2.91 25.64
C GLY A 147 3.00 -2.53 24.72
N ILE A 148 2.49 -3.54 24.05
CA ILE A 148 1.25 -3.43 23.29
C ILE A 148 0.06 -3.27 24.25
N THR A 149 -0.77 -2.28 23.96
CA THR A 149 -2.04 -2.04 24.65
C THR A 149 -3.20 -2.11 23.64
N GLY A 150 -4.42 -2.29 24.14
CA GLY A 150 -5.61 -2.27 23.30
C GLY A 150 -5.55 -3.32 22.19
N LYS A 151 -5.04 -4.52 22.49
CA LYS A 151 -5.06 -5.64 21.52
C LYS A 151 -6.49 -5.95 21.14
N TYR A 152 -6.70 -6.09 19.86
CA TYR A 152 -7.98 -6.44 19.29
C TYR A 152 -7.82 -7.54 18.26
N PHE A 153 -8.65 -8.57 18.38
CA PHE A 153 -8.87 -9.57 17.36
C PHE A 153 -10.38 -9.71 17.17
N PRO A 154 -10.88 -9.77 15.93
CA PRO A 154 -12.31 -9.98 15.69
C PRO A 154 -12.77 -11.28 16.38
N GLY A 155 -13.91 -11.24 17.07
CA GLY A 155 -14.38 -12.38 17.84
C GLY A 155 -13.47 -12.83 18.99
N ASP A 156 -12.60 -11.95 19.50
CA ASP A 156 -11.62 -12.20 20.57
C ASP A 156 -10.64 -13.35 20.27
N LYS A 157 -10.42 -13.68 19.00
CA LYS A 157 -9.48 -14.75 18.59
C LYS A 157 -8.73 -14.39 17.32
N PRO A 158 -7.40 -14.66 17.24
CA PRO A 158 -6.67 -14.62 15.97
C PRO A 158 -7.14 -15.76 15.04
N THR A 159 -6.70 -15.72 13.78
CA THR A 159 -6.83 -16.85 12.86
C THR A 159 -5.97 -18.03 13.31
N VAL A 160 -6.23 -19.21 12.78
CA VAL A 160 -5.40 -20.40 13.01
C VAL A 160 -4.04 -20.22 12.33
N GLU A 161 -2.97 -20.79 12.90
CA GLU A 161 -1.60 -20.68 12.36
C GLU A 161 -1.21 -21.96 11.64
N TRP A 162 -1.71 -22.11 10.42
CA TRP A 162 -1.47 -23.29 9.59
C TRP A 162 -0.19 -23.13 8.75
N ASP A 163 0.05 -24.13 7.90
CA ASP A 163 1.25 -24.23 7.06
C ASP A 163 0.90 -24.72 5.67
N GLN A 164 1.78 -24.46 4.71
CA GLN A 164 1.59 -24.84 3.31
C GLN A 164 1.93 -26.31 3.02
N LEU A 165 2.43 -27.05 4.00
CA LEU A 165 2.80 -28.46 3.89
C LEU A 165 1.77 -29.36 4.58
N GLU A 166 2.14 -30.63 4.85
CA GLU A 166 1.25 -31.61 5.48
C GLU A 166 0.66 -31.11 6.81
N PRO A 167 -0.65 -31.24 7.03
CA PRO A 167 -1.62 -32.05 6.27
C PRO A 167 -2.26 -31.33 5.07
N GLY A 168 -2.03 -30.02 4.88
CA GLY A 168 -2.72 -29.23 3.86
C GLY A 168 -2.46 -29.70 2.42
N ASN A 169 -1.27 -30.22 2.15
CA ASN A 169 -0.87 -30.59 0.80
C ASN A 169 -1.07 -32.06 0.43
N LEU A 170 -1.67 -32.87 1.29
CA LEU A 170 -1.79 -34.33 1.08
C LEU A 170 -2.52 -34.74 -0.22
N LEU A 171 -3.42 -33.93 -0.73
CA LEU A 171 -4.16 -34.19 -1.96
C LEU A 171 -3.63 -33.40 -3.17
N LEU A 172 -2.62 -32.60 -2.98
CA LEU A 172 -2.04 -31.82 -4.06
C LEU A 172 -1.18 -32.70 -4.98
N PRO A 173 -0.99 -32.28 -6.23
CA PRO A 173 -0.25 -33.09 -7.18
C PRO A 173 1.24 -33.17 -6.82
N ILE A 174 1.89 -34.22 -7.30
CA ILE A 174 3.33 -34.27 -7.48
C ILE A 174 3.57 -33.86 -8.92
N ALA A 175 4.08 -32.68 -9.14
CA ALA A 175 4.27 -32.15 -10.49
C ALA A 175 5.47 -32.82 -11.18
N SER A 176 5.57 -32.68 -12.49
CA SER A 176 6.67 -33.27 -13.25
C SER A 176 8.02 -32.73 -12.80
N GLY A 177 8.91 -33.63 -12.38
CA GLY A 177 10.23 -33.22 -11.85
C GLY A 177 10.29 -33.10 -10.34
N ASP A 178 9.15 -33.06 -9.65
CA ASP A 178 9.06 -33.02 -8.19
C ASP A 178 9.16 -34.43 -7.59
N THR A 179 9.50 -34.52 -6.32
CA THR A 179 9.62 -35.77 -5.55
C THR A 179 8.57 -35.90 -4.46
N ASP A 180 7.95 -34.80 -4.08
CA ASP A 180 6.93 -34.69 -3.03
C ASP A 180 5.70 -33.92 -3.52
N HIS A 181 4.65 -33.89 -2.73
CA HIS A 181 3.46 -33.10 -3.00
C HIS A 181 3.81 -31.61 -3.06
N ALA A 182 3.19 -30.90 -4.00
CA ALA A 182 3.33 -29.45 -4.10
C ALA A 182 2.96 -28.77 -2.79
N ALA A 183 3.59 -27.64 -2.49
CA ALA A 183 3.13 -26.76 -1.43
C ALA A 183 1.72 -26.24 -1.75
N SER A 184 0.88 -26.00 -0.73
CA SER A 184 -0.50 -25.53 -0.96
C SER A 184 -0.58 -24.10 -1.53
N GLY A 185 0.47 -23.33 -1.35
CA GLY A 185 0.52 -21.93 -1.76
C GLY A 185 -0.13 -20.97 -0.74
N CYS A 186 0.43 -19.78 -0.68
CA CYS A 186 0.02 -18.76 0.31
C CYS A 186 -1.45 -18.32 0.15
N VAL A 187 -1.93 -18.24 -1.11
CA VAL A 187 -3.32 -17.85 -1.39
C VAL A 187 -4.30 -18.85 -0.80
N ALA A 188 -4.04 -20.17 -0.98
CA ALA A 188 -4.92 -21.21 -0.45
C ALA A 188 -4.91 -21.24 1.08
N ILE A 189 -3.75 -21.08 1.71
CA ILE A 189 -3.63 -21.05 3.18
C ILE A 189 -4.31 -19.83 3.77
N ALA A 190 -4.07 -18.64 3.25
CA ALA A 190 -4.73 -17.42 3.73
C ALA A 190 -6.26 -17.55 3.66
N MET A 191 -6.77 -18.12 2.57
CA MET A 191 -8.19 -18.40 2.43
C MET A 191 -8.69 -19.46 3.41
N ALA A 192 -7.97 -20.56 3.59
CA ALA A 192 -8.37 -21.62 4.52
C ALA A 192 -8.43 -21.11 5.98
N GLU A 193 -7.49 -20.25 6.38
CA GLU A 193 -7.47 -19.62 7.69
C GLU A 193 -8.66 -18.65 7.90
N ILE A 194 -8.99 -17.83 6.90
CA ILE A 194 -10.17 -16.94 6.91
C ILE A 194 -11.46 -17.77 6.96
N MET A 195 -11.58 -18.81 6.12
CA MET A 195 -12.75 -19.68 6.08
C MET A 195 -12.95 -20.44 7.41
N THR A 196 -11.87 -20.88 8.04
CA THR A 196 -11.89 -21.52 9.37
C THR A 196 -12.35 -20.56 10.45
N TRP A 197 -11.97 -19.28 10.36
CA TRP A 197 -12.43 -18.24 11.28
C TRP A 197 -13.95 -18.02 11.15
N PHE A 198 -14.47 -17.91 9.92
CA PHE A 198 -15.90 -17.77 9.65
C PHE A 198 -16.70 -19.06 9.86
N LYS A 199 -16.04 -20.24 9.79
CA LYS A 199 -16.70 -21.57 9.74
C LYS A 199 -17.69 -21.68 8.59
N TYR A 200 -17.28 -21.21 7.42
CA TYR A 200 -18.14 -21.08 6.24
C TYR A 200 -17.35 -21.30 4.95
N PRO A 201 -18.01 -21.92 3.92
CA PRO A 201 -19.34 -22.52 3.90
C PRO A 201 -19.35 -23.93 4.53
N ALA A 202 -20.52 -24.57 4.59
CA ALA A 202 -20.59 -25.98 5.00
C ALA A 202 -19.90 -26.89 3.98
N SER A 203 -20.05 -26.59 2.68
CA SER A 203 -19.36 -27.20 1.54
C SER A 203 -19.30 -26.22 0.39
N GLY A 204 -18.40 -26.39 -0.55
CA GLY A 204 -18.41 -25.65 -1.81
C GLY A 204 -19.62 -25.99 -2.68
N THR A 205 -19.80 -25.28 -3.78
CA THR A 205 -20.90 -25.51 -4.75
C THR A 205 -20.39 -25.60 -6.18
N GLY A 206 -21.02 -26.48 -6.96
CA GLY A 206 -20.73 -26.66 -8.38
C GLY A 206 -19.57 -27.58 -8.67
N THR A 207 -19.09 -27.53 -9.89
CA THR A 207 -17.99 -28.36 -10.41
C THR A 207 -16.86 -27.45 -10.88
N VAL A 208 -15.65 -27.78 -10.45
CA VAL A 208 -14.42 -27.15 -10.93
C VAL A 208 -13.96 -27.86 -12.20
N SER A 209 -13.70 -27.14 -13.26
CA SER A 209 -13.16 -27.67 -14.50
C SER A 209 -11.71 -28.14 -14.32
N GLY A 210 -11.35 -29.25 -14.93
CA GLY A 210 -9.96 -29.70 -14.94
C GLY A 210 -9.07 -28.74 -15.74
N TYR A 211 -7.80 -28.67 -15.34
CA TYR A 211 -6.79 -27.81 -15.99
C TYR A 211 -5.39 -28.42 -15.90
N THR A 212 -4.45 -27.85 -16.64
CA THR A 212 -3.04 -28.16 -16.50
C THR A 212 -2.34 -27.06 -15.72
N SER A 213 -1.83 -27.42 -14.55
CA SER A 213 -0.94 -26.57 -13.75
C SER A 213 0.44 -26.53 -14.39
N SER A 214 1.06 -25.34 -14.47
CA SER A 214 2.41 -25.18 -14.99
C SER A 214 3.11 -24.00 -14.35
N VAL A 215 4.23 -24.25 -13.69
CA VAL A 215 5.09 -23.25 -13.05
C VAL A 215 6.55 -23.70 -13.15
N ASP A 216 7.44 -22.81 -13.60
CA ASP A 216 8.90 -23.04 -13.70
C ASP A 216 9.30 -24.37 -14.41
N GLY A 217 8.48 -24.84 -15.35
CA GLY A 217 8.69 -26.11 -16.06
C GLY A 217 8.13 -27.33 -15.35
N HIS A 218 7.61 -27.21 -14.15
CA HIS A 218 6.87 -28.25 -13.43
C HIS A 218 5.42 -28.26 -13.91
N THR A 219 4.88 -29.43 -14.26
CA THR A 219 3.52 -29.55 -14.78
C THR A 219 2.74 -30.65 -14.06
N ALA A 220 1.46 -30.41 -13.84
CA ALA A 220 0.55 -31.42 -13.31
C ALA A 220 -0.83 -31.30 -13.96
N THR A 221 -1.53 -32.41 -14.13
CA THR A 221 -2.92 -32.42 -14.59
C THR A 221 -3.85 -32.45 -13.39
N ILE A 222 -4.68 -31.44 -13.26
CA ILE A 222 -5.70 -31.33 -12.23
C ILE A 222 -7.03 -31.81 -12.84
N PRO A 223 -7.64 -32.89 -12.34
CA PRO A 223 -8.91 -33.39 -12.88
C PRO A 223 -10.07 -32.47 -12.49
N ALA A 224 -11.12 -32.47 -13.32
CA ALA A 224 -12.39 -31.88 -12.93
C ALA A 224 -12.99 -32.64 -11.74
N HIS A 225 -13.58 -31.91 -10.79
CA HIS A 225 -14.24 -32.53 -9.63
C HIS A 225 -15.39 -31.66 -9.12
N THR A 226 -16.29 -32.26 -8.35
CA THR A 226 -17.43 -31.58 -7.72
C THR A 226 -17.10 -31.24 -6.28
N LEU A 227 -17.51 -30.06 -5.85
CA LEU A 227 -17.25 -29.51 -4.51
C LEU A 227 -18.28 -30.07 -3.51
N GLU A 228 -18.10 -31.33 -3.09
CA GLU A 228 -19.05 -32.07 -2.23
C GLU A 228 -18.56 -32.25 -0.78
N THR A 229 -17.32 -31.90 -0.50
CA THR A 229 -16.73 -32.10 0.82
C THR A 229 -17.43 -31.21 1.86
N VAL A 230 -17.93 -31.86 2.92
CA VAL A 230 -18.42 -31.12 4.10
C VAL A 230 -17.26 -30.87 5.02
N TYR A 231 -17.00 -29.57 5.31
CA TYR A 231 -15.88 -29.15 6.12
C TYR A 231 -16.19 -29.23 7.62
N ASP A 232 -15.31 -29.85 8.39
CA ASP A 232 -15.46 -29.99 9.86
C ASP A 232 -14.89 -28.77 10.59
N TRP A 233 -15.54 -27.63 10.42
CA TRP A 233 -15.11 -26.38 11.03
C TRP A 233 -14.98 -26.45 12.56
N GLY A 234 -15.84 -27.25 13.20
CA GLY A 234 -15.82 -27.38 14.66
C GLY A 234 -14.54 -28.01 15.20
N ARG A 235 -13.91 -28.93 14.43
CA ARG A 235 -12.61 -29.50 14.77
C ARG A 235 -11.45 -28.69 14.20
N MET A 236 -11.59 -28.14 13.00
CA MET A 236 -10.56 -27.31 12.35
C MET A 236 -10.20 -26.08 13.18
N GLU A 237 -11.16 -25.35 13.74
CA GLU A 237 -10.92 -24.16 14.58
C GLU A 237 -10.12 -24.44 15.86
N LEU A 238 -10.06 -25.71 16.30
CA LEU A 238 -9.29 -26.11 17.46
C LEU A 238 -7.80 -26.30 17.15
N LEU A 239 -7.44 -26.35 15.89
CA LEU A 239 -6.06 -26.48 15.43
C LEU A 239 -5.39 -25.10 15.36
N THR A 240 -5.32 -24.42 16.47
CA THR A 240 -4.95 -23.01 16.59
C THR A 240 -3.48 -22.71 16.29
N ASP A 241 -2.63 -23.72 16.29
CA ASP A 241 -1.20 -23.59 16.07
C ASP A 241 -0.65 -24.76 15.23
N TYR A 242 0.53 -24.57 14.68
CA TYR A 242 1.20 -25.56 13.84
C TYR A 242 1.33 -26.94 14.48
N THR A 243 1.59 -27.02 15.79
CA THR A 243 1.75 -28.31 16.45
C THR A 243 0.45 -29.10 16.44
N LYS A 244 -0.68 -28.45 16.72
CA LYS A 244 -2.00 -29.10 16.63
C LYS A 244 -2.39 -29.42 15.20
N PHE A 245 -2.07 -28.53 14.26
CA PHE A 245 -2.32 -28.74 12.83
C PHE A 245 -1.65 -30.04 12.34
N ARG A 246 -0.37 -30.20 12.62
CA ARG A 246 0.39 -31.40 12.27
C ARG A 246 -0.07 -32.66 13.01
N ALA A 247 -0.54 -32.54 14.22
CA ALA A 247 -0.98 -33.63 15.09
C ALA A 247 -2.47 -33.98 14.94
N ALA A 248 -3.19 -33.39 13.98
CA ALA A 248 -4.59 -33.70 13.73
C ALA A 248 -4.78 -35.20 13.46
N GLU A 249 -5.96 -35.74 13.78
CA GLU A 249 -6.34 -37.09 13.45
C GLU A 249 -6.48 -37.28 11.94
N ASP A 250 -6.22 -38.48 11.42
CA ASP A 250 -6.11 -38.73 9.98
C ASP A 250 -7.36 -38.35 9.18
N ASP A 251 -8.56 -38.54 9.72
CA ASP A 251 -9.80 -38.12 9.08
C ASP A 251 -9.92 -36.61 8.99
N LEU A 252 -9.46 -35.87 10.03
CA LEU A 252 -9.42 -34.43 10.02
C LEU A 252 -8.31 -33.90 9.09
N LYS A 253 -7.14 -34.54 9.07
CA LYS A 253 -6.08 -34.21 8.09
C LYS A 253 -6.60 -34.32 6.66
N ASN A 254 -7.34 -35.40 6.37
CA ASN A 254 -7.94 -35.58 5.05
C ASN A 254 -9.00 -34.52 4.74
N ASN A 255 -9.78 -34.08 5.73
CA ASN A 255 -10.78 -33.02 5.56
C ASN A 255 -10.14 -31.66 5.31
N ILE A 256 -9.02 -31.34 6.00
CA ILE A 256 -8.19 -30.14 5.74
C ILE A 256 -7.60 -30.18 4.33
N ALA A 257 -7.04 -31.32 3.93
CA ALA A 257 -6.47 -31.49 2.60
C ALA A 257 -7.52 -31.26 1.50
N HIS A 258 -8.75 -31.73 1.70
CA HIS A 258 -9.85 -31.44 0.79
C HIS A 258 -10.21 -29.97 0.74
N LEU A 259 -10.28 -29.27 1.87
CA LEU A 259 -10.53 -27.84 1.90
C LEU A 259 -9.48 -27.09 1.07
N ILE A 260 -8.21 -27.37 1.29
CA ILE A 260 -7.10 -26.70 0.60
C ILE A 260 -7.07 -27.07 -0.89
N TYR A 261 -7.35 -28.33 -1.23
CA TYR A 261 -7.46 -28.78 -2.62
C TYR A 261 -8.61 -28.07 -3.34
N ASP A 262 -9.78 -27.99 -2.71
CA ASP A 262 -10.94 -27.29 -3.28
C ASP A 262 -10.64 -25.80 -3.52
N ILE A 263 -10.06 -25.09 -2.54
CA ILE A 263 -9.65 -23.70 -2.69
C ILE A 263 -8.65 -23.54 -3.84
N GLY A 264 -7.58 -24.33 -3.82
CA GLY A 264 -6.51 -24.20 -4.81
C GLY A 264 -6.97 -24.51 -6.25
N THR A 265 -7.87 -25.46 -6.42
CA THR A 265 -8.40 -25.81 -7.75
C THR A 265 -9.44 -24.81 -8.25
N ILE A 266 -10.29 -24.27 -7.36
CA ILE A 266 -11.19 -23.13 -7.68
C ILE A 266 -10.38 -21.95 -8.21
N LEU A 267 -9.24 -21.66 -7.59
CA LEU A 267 -8.35 -20.56 -7.95
C LEU A 267 -7.38 -20.92 -9.08
N GLN A 268 -7.40 -22.14 -9.58
CA GLN A 268 -6.52 -22.64 -10.65
C GLN A 268 -5.04 -22.41 -10.37
N LEU A 269 -4.61 -22.76 -9.13
CA LEU A 269 -3.22 -22.58 -8.71
C LEU A 269 -2.26 -23.44 -9.55
N ASN A 270 -1.05 -22.92 -9.77
CA ASN A 270 0.04 -23.62 -10.44
C ASN A 270 0.99 -24.23 -9.41
N TYR A 271 1.07 -25.53 -9.39
CA TYR A 271 1.65 -26.34 -8.32
C TYR A 271 3.08 -26.80 -8.57
N SER A 272 3.96 -26.64 -7.56
CA SER A 272 5.30 -27.22 -7.49
C SER A 272 5.68 -27.46 -6.02
N GLU A 273 6.59 -28.43 -5.75
CA GLU A 273 7.12 -28.63 -4.38
C GLU A 273 7.95 -27.44 -3.89
N ALA A 274 8.58 -26.69 -4.80
CA ALA A 274 9.38 -25.52 -4.49
C ALA A 274 8.56 -24.27 -4.16
N GLY A 275 7.31 -24.22 -4.66
CA GLY A 275 6.38 -23.11 -4.45
C GLY A 275 5.20 -23.18 -5.40
N THR A 276 4.05 -22.73 -4.94
CA THR A 276 2.82 -22.73 -5.73
C THR A 276 2.42 -21.30 -6.04
N GLU A 277 2.21 -21.03 -7.32
CA GLU A 277 1.81 -19.71 -7.80
C GLU A 277 0.29 -19.61 -7.90
N GLY A 278 -0.25 -18.44 -7.56
CA GLY A 278 -1.67 -18.16 -7.65
C GLY A 278 -1.94 -16.71 -8.03
N ASN A 279 -3.07 -16.52 -8.71
CA ASN A 279 -3.56 -15.19 -8.99
C ASN A 279 -4.49 -14.74 -7.86
N ALA A 280 -4.01 -13.82 -7.01
CA ALA A 280 -4.79 -13.25 -5.91
C ALA A 280 -6.05 -12.50 -6.40
N ASP A 281 -6.08 -12.06 -7.65
CA ASP A 281 -7.19 -11.33 -8.25
C ASP A 281 -8.43 -12.20 -8.48
N LEU A 282 -8.22 -13.50 -8.59
CA LEU A 282 -9.33 -14.46 -8.74
C LEU A 282 -10.05 -14.76 -7.43
N VAL A 283 -9.45 -14.46 -6.27
CA VAL A 283 -9.98 -14.83 -4.96
C VAL A 283 -11.41 -14.35 -4.77
N ALA A 284 -11.67 -13.07 -4.94
CA ALA A 284 -12.98 -12.49 -4.67
C ALA A 284 -14.09 -13.11 -5.55
N THR A 285 -13.85 -13.20 -6.87
CA THR A 285 -14.85 -13.70 -7.81
C THR A 285 -15.07 -15.20 -7.66
N LYS A 286 -13.99 -15.97 -7.59
CA LYS A 286 -14.08 -17.43 -7.51
C LYS A 286 -14.62 -17.92 -6.17
N MET A 287 -14.27 -17.26 -5.07
CA MET A 287 -14.84 -17.59 -3.77
C MET A 287 -16.32 -17.20 -3.67
N SER A 288 -16.77 -16.13 -4.34
CA SER A 288 -18.19 -15.80 -4.42
C SER A 288 -18.97 -16.81 -5.27
N GLU A 289 -18.39 -17.30 -6.38
CA GLU A 289 -19.00 -18.26 -7.27
C GLU A 289 -19.17 -19.66 -6.63
N HIS A 290 -18.16 -20.13 -5.92
CA HIS A 290 -18.07 -21.52 -5.46
C HIS A 290 -18.21 -21.69 -3.95
N MET A 291 -17.84 -20.68 -3.15
CA MET A 291 -17.82 -20.77 -1.69
C MET A 291 -18.83 -19.81 -1.02
N GLY A 292 -19.67 -19.15 -1.82
CA GLY A 292 -20.77 -18.34 -1.28
C GLY A 292 -20.30 -17.09 -0.52
N TYR A 293 -19.14 -16.55 -0.84
CA TYR A 293 -18.70 -15.25 -0.30
C TYR A 293 -19.37 -14.09 -1.00
N SER A 294 -19.33 -12.92 -0.38
CA SER A 294 -19.99 -11.72 -0.88
C SER A 294 -19.53 -11.34 -2.28
N LYS A 295 -20.46 -10.93 -3.12
CA LYS A 295 -20.21 -10.34 -4.44
C LYS A 295 -19.87 -8.85 -4.37
N SER A 296 -20.13 -8.20 -3.23
CA SER A 296 -19.84 -6.78 -3.03
C SER A 296 -18.39 -6.50 -2.62
N VAL A 297 -17.51 -7.50 -2.72
CA VAL A 297 -16.09 -7.35 -2.43
C VAL A 297 -15.46 -6.27 -3.29
N VAL A 298 -14.63 -5.45 -2.66
CA VAL A 298 -13.84 -4.42 -3.33
C VAL A 298 -12.36 -4.62 -3.02
N LYS A 299 -11.55 -4.76 -4.04
CA LYS A 299 -10.10 -4.76 -3.91
C LYS A 299 -9.57 -3.32 -3.84
N LYS A 300 -8.78 -3.03 -2.83
CA LYS A 300 -8.11 -1.74 -2.68
C LYS A 300 -6.61 -1.92 -2.63
N TYR A 301 -5.91 -1.03 -3.31
CA TYR A 301 -4.47 -0.96 -3.34
C TYR A 301 -4.00 0.21 -2.49
N ARG A 302 -3.02 -0.01 -1.62
CA ARG A 302 -2.47 1.03 -0.76
C ARG A 302 -1.78 2.12 -1.59
N GLU A 303 -0.82 1.72 -2.39
CA GLU A 303 0.04 2.62 -3.16
C GLU A 303 -0.73 3.31 -4.28
N TRP A 304 -1.45 2.54 -5.06
CA TRP A 304 -2.18 3.04 -6.21
C TRP A 304 -3.45 3.82 -5.84
N GLY A 305 -4.00 3.59 -4.64
CA GLY A 305 -5.09 4.43 -4.12
C GLY A 305 -4.60 5.76 -3.53
N TYR A 306 -3.28 5.97 -3.44
CA TYR A 306 -2.65 7.15 -2.81
C TYR A 306 -3.21 7.45 -1.42
N TYR A 307 -3.51 6.40 -0.69
CA TYR A 307 -3.96 6.58 0.67
C TYR A 307 -2.78 6.98 1.55
N PRO A 308 -2.83 8.12 2.25
CA PRO A 308 -1.84 8.40 3.28
C PRO A 308 -1.92 7.30 4.34
N GLY A 309 -0.79 6.95 4.96
CA GLY A 309 -0.71 5.82 5.89
C GLY A 309 -1.80 5.81 6.95
N TRP A 310 -2.11 6.96 7.57
CA TRP A 310 -3.19 7.07 8.55
C TRP A 310 -4.58 6.72 8.00
N LYS A 311 -4.83 7.01 6.71
CA LYS A 311 -6.13 6.69 6.07
C LYS A 311 -6.21 5.21 5.73
N TRP A 312 -5.12 4.63 5.22
CA TRP A 312 -5.03 3.20 4.99
C TRP A 312 -5.25 2.42 6.29
N ASP A 313 -4.58 2.81 7.37
CA ASP A 313 -4.74 2.23 8.69
C ASP A 313 -6.17 2.32 9.23
N GLN A 314 -6.82 3.47 9.02
CA GLN A 314 -8.22 3.65 9.39
C GLN A 314 -9.11 2.65 8.65
N MET A 315 -8.94 2.53 7.33
CA MET A 315 -9.72 1.61 6.50
C MET A 315 -9.50 0.15 6.90
N LEU A 316 -8.25 -0.25 7.17
CA LEU A 316 -7.96 -1.61 7.65
C LEU A 316 -8.59 -1.89 9.00
N VAL A 317 -8.58 -0.93 9.93
CA VAL A 317 -9.24 -1.09 11.23
C VAL A 317 -10.74 -1.25 11.08
N GLU A 318 -11.38 -0.47 10.22
CA GLU A 318 -12.81 -0.60 9.94
C GLU A 318 -13.16 -2.03 9.51
N GLN A 319 -12.32 -2.66 8.67
CA GLN A 319 -12.52 -4.05 8.24
C GLN A 319 -12.16 -5.07 9.33
N VAL A 320 -10.95 -4.97 9.92
CA VAL A 320 -10.47 -5.98 10.87
C VAL A 320 -11.17 -5.91 12.22
N THR A 321 -11.99 -4.88 12.46
CA THR A 321 -12.88 -4.83 13.63
C THR A 321 -13.97 -5.89 13.54
N ASP A 322 -14.43 -6.22 12.35
CA ASP A 322 -15.52 -7.16 12.16
C ASP A 322 -15.03 -8.58 11.79
N HIS A 323 -13.95 -8.69 11.02
CA HIS A 323 -13.45 -9.97 10.52
C HIS A 323 -11.98 -9.91 10.08
N PRO A 324 -11.27 -11.06 9.95
CA PRO A 324 -9.95 -11.10 9.32
C PRO A 324 -10.00 -10.63 7.87
N VAL A 325 -8.95 -9.96 7.43
CA VAL A 325 -8.84 -9.37 6.10
C VAL A 325 -7.83 -10.15 5.26
N TYR A 326 -8.24 -10.57 4.07
CA TYR A 326 -7.30 -11.09 3.07
C TYR A 326 -6.39 -9.96 2.60
N TYR A 327 -5.10 -10.18 2.72
CA TYR A 327 -4.06 -9.22 2.41
C TYR A 327 -3.03 -9.85 1.49
N ALA A 328 -2.56 -9.13 0.49
CA ALA A 328 -1.56 -9.63 -0.44
C ALA A 328 -0.66 -8.50 -0.95
N GLY A 329 0.43 -8.88 -1.56
CA GLY A 329 1.32 -7.94 -2.22
C GLY A 329 2.41 -8.65 -3.01
N THR A 330 3.14 -7.91 -3.83
CA THR A 330 4.18 -8.42 -4.72
C THR A 330 5.47 -7.65 -4.53
N ASP A 331 6.62 -8.32 -4.48
CA ASP A 331 7.93 -7.67 -4.55
C ASP A 331 8.25 -7.31 -6.01
N PRO A 332 8.40 -6.03 -6.33
CA PRO A 332 8.64 -5.62 -7.71
C PRO A 332 10.04 -5.97 -8.24
N ASN A 333 10.98 -6.34 -7.35
CA ASN A 333 12.35 -6.64 -7.77
C ASN A 333 12.47 -8.03 -8.41
N ASP A 334 11.72 -9.01 -7.87
CA ASP A 334 11.74 -10.39 -8.35
C ASP A 334 10.36 -10.92 -8.76
N GLY A 335 9.30 -10.12 -8.56
CA GLY A 335 7.93 -10.52 -8.86
C GLY A 335 7.33 -11.50 -7.84
N ALA A 336 8.04 -11.81 -6.76
CA ALA A 336 7.55 -12.73 -5.74
C ALA A 336 6.35 -12.14 -5.00
N GLY A 337 5.21 -12.81 -5.08
CA GLY A 337 3.97 -12.44 -4.40
C GLY A 337 3.75 -13.26 -3.13
N HIS A 338 3.05 -12.68 -2.16
CA HIS A 338 2.57 -13.40 -0.98
C HIS A 338 1.18 -12.93 -0.58
N ALA A 339 0.32 -13.89 -0.26
CA ALA A 339 -0.98 -13.66 0.34
C ALA A 339 -0.93 -14.10 1.82
N TYR A 340 -1.56 -13.34 2.69
CA TYR A 340 -1.55 -13.56 4.12
C TYR A 340 -2.78 -12.92 4.77
N VAL A 341 -2.92 -13.06 6.08
CA VAL A 341 -4.10 -12.59 6.80
C VAL A 341 -3.74 -11.45 7.75
N LEU A 342 -4.47 -10.36 7.66
CA LEU A 342 -4.53 -9.33 8.69
C LEU A 342 -5.68 -9.72 9.63
N ASP A 343 -5.37 -10.14 10.85
CA ASP A 343 -6.37 -10.69 11.77
C ASP A 343 -6.50 -9.92 13.09
N GLY A 344 -5.78 -8.82 13.26
CA GLY A 344 -5.89 -8.02 14.47
C GLY A 344 -5.11 -6.72 14.41
N TYR A 345 -5.29 -5.89 15.44
CA TYR A 345 -4.50 -4.69 15.64
C TYR A 345 -4.28 -4.41 17.12
N ALA A 346 -3.37 -3.49 17.40
CA ALA A 346 -3.07 -3.02 18.73
C ALA A 346 -2.50 -1.59 18.70
N LEU A 347 -2.22 -1.04 19.87
CA LEU A 347 -1.44 0.19 20.00
C LEU A 347 -0.09 -0.13 20.63
N TYR A 348 0.98 0.33 20.01
CA TYR A 348 2.31 0.33 20.57
C TYR A 348 2.78 1.79 20.74
N ASN A 349 2.98 2.21 22.00
CA ASN A 349 3.26 3.61 22.34
C ASN A 349 2.27 4.63 21.74
N GLY A 350 0.98 4.25 21.65
CA GLY A 350 -0.06 5.08 21.07
C GLY A 350 -0.13 5.05 19.53
N GLU A 351 0.82 4.42 18.88
CA GLU A 351 0.81 4.18 17.43
C GLU A 351 0.16 2.84 17.09
N ARG A 352 -0.56 2.79 15.99
CA ARG A 352 -1.23 1.58 15.54
C ARG A 352 -0.24 0.58 14.96
N VAL A 353 -0.39 -0.68 15.36
CA VAL A 353 0.31 -1.83 14.80
C VAL A 353 -0.70 -2.91 14.47
N PHE A 354 -0.46 -3.64 13.37
CA PHE A 354 -1.36 -4.66 12.87
C PHE A 354 -0.76 -6.04 13.08
N HIS A 355 -1.62 -6.99 13.48
CA HIS A 355 -1.22 -8.39 13.59
C HIS A 355 -1.43 -9.09 12.26
N PHE A 356 -0.36 -9.71 11.77
CA PHE A 356 -0.36 -10.49 10.53
C PHE A 356 -0.06 -11.94 10.80
N ASN A 357 -0.83 -12.80 10.14
CA ASN A 357 -0.58 -14.23 10.03
C ASN A 357 -0.14 -14.55 8.59
N PHE A 358 1.09 -15.06 8.45
CA PHE A 358 1.72 -15.25 7.15
C PHE A 358 1.49 -16.65 6.56
N GLY A 359 0.78 -17.55 7.25
CA GLY A 359 0.51 -18.91 6.76
C GLY A 359 1.75 -19.81 6.69
N TRP A 360 2.71 -19.59 7.61
CA TRP A 360 3.98 -20.33 7.70
C TRP A 360 4.19 -20.86 9.12
N SER A 361 3.32 -21.76 9.57
CA SER A 361 3.46 -22.39 10.91
C SER A 361 3.50 -21.38 12.07
N GLY A 362 2.99 -20.17 11.90
CA GLY A 362 3.14 -19.06 12.86
C GLY A 362 4.52 -18.39 12.83
N LEU A 363 5.43 -18.81 11.94
CA LEU A 363 6.74 -18.15 11.80
C LEU A 363 6.56 -16.72 11.31
N CYS A 364 7.26 -15.81 11.97
CA CYS A 364 7.20 -14.37 11.75
C CYS A 364 5.85 -13.72 12.08
N ASN A 365 4.80 -14.45 12.46
CA ASN A 365 3.53 -13.86 12.85
C ASN A 365 3.72 -12.88 14.01
N GLY A 366 3.05 -11.73 13.93
CA GLY A 366 3.23 -10.70 14.96
C GLY A 366 2.66 -9.35 14.57
N TYR A 367 3.01 -8.36 15.36
CA TYR A 367 2.58 -6.98 15.18
C TYR A 367 3.62 -6.18 14.42
N TYR A 368 3.17 -5.61 13.31
CA TYR A 368 3.96 -4.79 12.41
C TYR A 368 3.29 -3.44 12.20
N SER A 369 4.07 -2.40 11.98
CA SER A 369 3.51 -1.13 11.52
C SER A 369 3.17 -1.21 10.03
N SER A 370 2.01 -0.69 9.65
CA SER A 370 1.67 -0.49 8.24
C SER A 370 2.39 0.73 7.64
N ASP A 371 2.90 1.61 8.50
CA ASP A 371 3.27 2.99 8.19
C ASP A 371 4.77 3.20 7.97
N TYR A 372 5.46 2.17 7.49
CA TYR A 372 6.80 2.40 6.95
C TYR A 372 6.71 2.87 5.50
N GLN A 373 5.96 3.96 5.29
CA GLN A 373 6.26 4.84 4.19
C GLN A 373 7.56 5.56 4.56
N VAL A 374 8.61 5.27 3.84
CA VAL A 374 9.60 6.32 3.59
C VAL A 374 8.78 7.50 3.11
N PRO A 375 8.83 8.68 3.76
CA PRO A 375 8.26 9.86 3.17
C PRO A 375 8.82 9.88 1.75
N LEU A 376 7.96 9.94 0.75
CA LEU A 376 8.37 10.33 -0.58
C LEU A 376 8.87 11.77 -0.41
N ASP A 377 10.11 11.92 0.01
CA ASP A 377 10.84 13.16 -0.13
C ASP A 377 10.96 13.33 -1.63
N ASP A 378 10.34 14.37 -2.19
CA ASP A 378 10.39 14.73 -3.61
C ASP A 378 11.83 14.78 -4.16
N ARG A 379 12.83 14.57 -3.32
CA ARG A 379 14.26 14.52 -3.62
C ARG A 379 14.82 13.13 -3.90
N VAL A 380 14.03 12.07 -3.72
CA VAL A 380 14.43 10.72 -4.10
C VAL A 380 13.86 10.40 -5.49
N THR A 381 14.31 11.19 -6.48
CA THR A 381 13.98 10.99 -7.90
C THR A 381 14.74 9.82 -8.54
N ASP A 382 15.58 9.13 -7.77
CA ASP A 382 16.44 8.04 -8.25
C ASP A 382 16.14 6.68 -7.60
N VAL A 383 14.99 6.53 -6.94
CA VAL A 383 14.53 5.21 -6.55
C VAL A 383 13.89 4.60 -7.80
N GLY A 384 14.68 3.87 -8.54
CA GLY A 384 14.13 3.02 -9.60
C GLY A 384 12.98 2.20 -9.04
N TYR A 385 11.98 1.95 -9.85
CA TYR A 385 10.78 1.17 -9.62
C TYR A 385 11.05 -0.15 -8.85
N GLY A 386 11.25 -0.09 -7.54
CA GLY A 386 11.75 -1.19 -6.72
C GLY A 386 11.10 -1.28 -5.36
N GLU A 387 9.89 -0.76 -5.18
CA GLU A 387 9.15 -0.88 -3.94
C GLU A 387 7.99 -1.86 -4.12
N TYR A 388 7.66 -2.61 -3.06
CA TYR A 388 6.50 -3.50 -2.98
C TYR A 388 5.25 -2.69 -3.35
N HIS A 389 4.88 -2.74 -4.63
CA HIS A 389 3.94 -1.78 -5.21
C HIS A 389 2.49 -2.22 -5.15
N ASP A 390 2.23 -3.51 -4.92
CA ASP A 390 0.91 -4.07 -5.06
C ASP A 390 0.35 -4.56 -3.73
N VAL A 391 0.58 -3.78 -2.65
CA VAL A 391 -0.08 -4.07 -1.38
C VAL A 391 -1.57 -3.86 -1.54
N GLN A 392 -2.32 -4.94 -1.44
CA GLN A 392 -3.76 -4.99 -1.65
C GLN A 392 -4.48 -5.68 -0.50
N ALA A 393 -5.72 -5.29 -0.27
CA ALA A 393 -6.61 -5.92 0.67
C ALA A 393 -8.01 -6.08 0.05
N LEU A 394 -8.68 -7.17 0.38
CA LEU A 394 -10.08 -7.38 0.02
C LEU A 394 -10.99 -6.84 1.12
N PHE A 395 -11.76 -5.82 0.78
CA PHE A 395 -12.75 -5.18 1.65
C PHE A 395 -14.12 -5.84 1.44
N ASP A 396 -14.89 -5.95 2.51
CA ASP A 396 -16.21 -6.58 2.52
C ASP A 396 -16.20 -8.05 2.03
N PHE A 397 -15.06 -8.73 2.25
CA PHE A 397 -14.88 -10.13 1.90
C PHE A 397 -15.42 -11.04 3.02
N VAL A 398 -16.71 -11.21 3.05
CA VAL A 398 -17.46 -11.93 4.10
C VAL A 398 -18.41 -12.97 3.50
N PRO A 399 -18.84 -13.99 4.27
CA PRO A 399 -19.90 -14.91 3.84
C PRO A 399 -21.18 -14.20 3.43
N ASP A 400 -21.73 -14.55 2.25
CA ASP A 400 -23.06 -14.12 1.81
C ASP A 400 -24.11 -15.20 2.10
N SER A 401 -24.34 -15.46 3.38
CA SER A 401 -25.26 -16.52 3.82
C SER A 401 -26.71 -16.32 3.36
N GLY A 402 -27.08 -15.12 2.97
CA GLY A 402 -28.40 -14.80 2.42
C GLY A 402 -28.47 -14.89 0.88
N GLY A 403 -27.32 -14.96 0.20
CA GLY A 403 -27.23 -14.93 -1.27
C GLY A 403 -27.75 -13.65 -1.88
N THR A 404 -27.73 -12.53 -1.14
CA THR A 404 -28.36 -11.27 -1.54
C THR A 404 -27.38 -10.21 -1.99
N SER A 405 -26.08 -10.41 -1.78
CA SER A 405 -25.07 -9.46 -2.23
C SER A 405 -25.04 -9.34 -3.77
N GLN A 406 -24.74 -8.15 -4.24
CA GLN A 406 -24.63 -7.86 -5.67
C GLN A 406 -23.21 -7.42 -5.98
N TYR A 407 -22.77 -7.70 -7.21
CA TYR A 407 -21.49 -7.16 -7.67
C TYR A 407 -21.49 -5.65 -7.64
N VAL A 408 -20.40 -5.06 -7.18
CA VAL A 408 -20.17 -3.62 -7.29
C VAL A 408 -19.86 -3.34 -8.75
N THR A 409 -20.70 -2.52 -9.38
CA THR A 409 -20.57 -2.13 -10.77
C THR A 409 -20.06 -0.68 -10.90
N GLY A 410 -19.86 -0.23 -12.12
CA GLY A 410 -19.31 1.09 -12.41
C GLY A 410 -17.80 1.11 -12.51
N ILE A 411 -17.27 2.26 -12.91
CA ILE A 411 -15.84 2.47 -13.10
C ILE A 411 -15.31 3.61 -12.26
N LYS A 412 -14.02 3.57 -11.96
CA LYS A 412 -13.27 4.60 -11.25
C LYS A 412 -11.96 4.86 -11.96
N TYR A 413 -11.35 6.01 -11.69
CA TYR A 413 -10.00 6.28 -12.14
C TYR A 413 -8.95 5.69 -11.23
N PHE A 414 -7.87 5.32 -11.88
CA PHE A 414 -6.66 4.84 -11.23
C PHE A 414 -5.59 5.94 -11.29
N PRO A 415 -5.22 6.56 -10.16
CA PRO A 415 -4.23 7.64 -10.16
C PRO A 415 -2.81 7.10 -10.35
N TYR A 416 -1.99 7.79 -11.12
CA TYR A 416 -0.56 7.48 -11.27
C TYR A 416 0.29 8.23 -10.24
N PRO A 417 1.38 7.61 -9.73
CA PRO A 417 2.25 8.22 -8.72
C PRO A 417 2.81 9.59 -9.09
N ASN A 418 3.07 9.80 -10.37
CA ASN A 418 3.69 11.02 -10.88
C ASN A 418 2.69 12.04 -11.42
N ASP A 419 1.42 11.70 -11.48
CA ASP A 419 0.36 12.56 -11.97
C ASP A 419 -0.99 12.22 -11.30
N PRO A 420 -1.18 12.65 -10.05
CA PRO A 420 -2.40 12.35 -9.31
C PRO A 420 -3.65 13.02 -9.91
N SER A 421 -3.49 13.94 -10.87
CA SER A 421 -4.64 14.55 -11.54
C SER A 421 -5.34 13.60 -12.52
N GLY A 422 -4.64 12.55 -12.96
CA GLY A 422 -5.20 11.52 -13.83
C GLY A 422 -5.57 11.99 -15.25
N PHE A 423 -5.28 13.24 -15.56
CA PHE A 423 -5.68 13.86 -16.82
C PHE A 423 -4.53 14.60 -17.46
N ARG A 424 -4.34 14.39 -18.77
CA ARG A 424 -3.53 15.27 -19.59
C ARG A 424 -4.36 15.73 -20.78
N ALA A 425 -4.52 17.04 -20.93
CA ALA A 425 -4.82 17.62 -22.21
C ALA A 425 -3.51 17.59 -23.03
N THR A 426 -3.48 16.82 -24.10
CA THR A 426 -2.27 16.70 -24.93
C THR A 426 -2.23 17.73 -26.04
N GLN A 427 -3.39 18.26 -26.44
CA GLN A 427 -3.51 19.31 -27.43
C GLN A 427 -4.74 20.16 -27.19
N LEU A 428 -4.58 21.47 -27.20
CA LEU A 428 -5.66 22.42 -27.21
C LEU A 428 -5.47 23.35 -28.42
N ASP A 429 -6.41 23.36 -29.33
CA ASP A 429 -6.48 24.32 -30.43
C ASP A 429 -7.87 24.95 -30.51
N GLU A 430 -8.09 25.82 -31.53
CA GLU A 430 -9.39 26.49 -31.70
C GLU A 430 -10.54 25.53 -31.99
N GLU A 431 -10.26 24.31 -32.42
CA GLU A 431 -11.23 23.34 -32.90
C GLU A 431 -11.51 22.22 -31.89
N GLY A 432 -10.58 21.97 -30.92
CA GLY A 432 -10.79 20.87 -30.00
C GLY A 432 -9.72 20.67 -28.93
N ILE A 433 -9.88 19.63 -28.16
CA ILE A 433 -8.92 19.14 -27.15
C ILE A 433 -8.64 17.68 -27.43
N ASP A 434 -7.36 17.32 -27.49
CA ASP A 434 -6.94 15.95 -27.39
C ASP A 434 -6.69 15.59 -25.94
N TYR A 435 -7.37 14.55 -25.49
CA TYR A 435 -7.31 14.05 -24.13
C TYR A 435 -6.61 12.72 -24.07
N SER A 436 -5.72 12.58 -23.10
CA SER A 436 -5.32 11.29 -22.58
C SER A 436 -5.97 11.12 -21.21
N PHE A 437 -6.89 10.18 -21.11
CA PHE A 437 -7.42 9.73 -19.82
C PHE A 437 -6.56 8.58 -19.34
N TYR A 438 -6.22 8.64 -18.07
CA TYR A 438 -5.60 7.50 -17.44
C TYR A 438 -6.60 6.42 -17.10
N ASP A 439 -6.07 5.27 -16.91
CA ASP A 439 -6.68 4.00 -16.74
C ASP A 439 -7.94 4.03 -15.86
N ALA A 440 -9.07 3.73 -16.47
CA ALA A 440 -10.27 3.38 -15.75
C ALA A 440 -10.22 1.89 -15.39
N THR A 441 -10.73 1.58 -14.21
CA THR A 441 -10.88 0.21 -13.72
C THR A 441 -12.29 0.03 -13.14
N PRO A 442 -12.85 -1.17 -13.12
CA PRO A 442 -14.09 -1.43 -12.41
C PRO A 442 -14.00 -1.04 -10.93
N LYS A 443 -15.08 -0.59 -10.34
CA LYS A 443 -15.16 -0.36 -8.89
C LYS A 443 -15.12 -1.67 -8.10
N GLY A 444 -15.70 -2.72 -8.66
CA GLY A 444 -15.75 -4.07 -8.10
C GLY A 444 -14.82 -5.05 -8.81
N MET A 445 -15.07 -6.34 -8.61
CA MET A 445 -14.20 -7.43 -9.05
C MET A 445 -14.72 -8.14 -10.33
N VAL A 446 -15.63 -7.53 -11.05
CA VAL A 446 -16.18 -8.11 -12.30
C VAL A 446 -16.00 -7.13 -13.46
N PRO A 447 -15.84 -7.63 -14.70
CA PRO A 447 -15.85 -6.77 -15.88
C PRO A 447 -17.15 -5.98 -15.97
N VAL A 448 -17.04 -4.72 -16.38
CA VAL A 448 -18.20 -3.86 -16.64
C VAL A 448 -18.12 -3.28 -18.04
N THR A 449 -19.29 -3.14 -18.66
CA THR A 449 -19.42 -2.42 -19.93
C THR A 449 -20.26 -1.18 -19.70
N VAL A 450 -19.72 -0.02 -20.05
CA VAL A 450 -20.35 1.27 -19.82
C VAL A 450 -20.34 2.10 -21.11
N ASP A 451 -21.25 3.05 -21.19
CA ASP A 451 -21.12 4.13 -22.16
C ASP A 451 -20.46 5.32 -21.49
N LEU A 452 -19.48 5.89 -22.15
CA LEU A 452 -18.76 7.05 -21.65
C LEU A 452 -19.28 8.33 -22.31
N GLY A 453 -19.31 9.42 -21.56
CA GLY A 453 -19.72 10.74 -22.04
C GLY A 453 -18.81 11.83 -21.47
N VAL A 454 -18.40 12.76 -22.33
CA VAL A 454 -17.66 13.95 -21.91
C VAL A 454 -18.65 15.09 -21.75
N PHE A 455 -18.66 15.71 -20.58
CA PHE A 455 -19.57 16.81 -20.27
C PHE A 455 -18.80 18.07 -19.90
N LYS A 456 -19.33 19.21 -20.35
CA LYS A 456 -18.93 20.50 -19.82
C LYS A 456 -19.55 20.72 -18.45
N LEU A 457 -18.76 21.27 -17.54
CA LEU A 457 -19.20 21.62 -16.19
C LEU A 457 -19.19 23.14 -16.05
N ASP A 458 -20.09 23.65 -15.22
CA ASP A 458 -20.02 25.04 -14.75
C ASP A 458 -18.90 25.23 -13.70
N ARG A 459 -18.75 26.44 -13.19
CA ARG A 459 -17.73 26.77 -12.16
C ARG A 459 -17.92 26.00 -10.86
N ASP A 460 -19.14 25.61 -10.58
CA ASP A 460 -19.51 24.87 -9.36
C ASP A 460 -19.38 23.35 -9.54
N GLY A 461 -19.03 22.88 -10.76
CA GLY A 461 -18.82 21.47 -11.08
C GLY A 461 -20.10 20.73 -11.50
N ASN A 462 -21.20 21.44 -11.78
CA ASN A 462 -22.43 20.85 -12.27
C ASN A 462 -22.42 20.71 -13.80
N VAL A 463 -23.05 19.65 -14.29
CA VAL A 463 -23.17 19.42 -15.74
C VAL A 463 -23.93 20.58 -16.39
N SER A 464 -23.35 21.10 -17.47
CA SER A 464 -23.91 22.20 -18.27
C SER A 464 -24.16 21.75 -19.70
N GLY A 465 -25.38 21.33 -19.98
CA GLY A 465 -25.78 20.88 -21.32
C GLY A 465 -25.67 19.37 -21.55
N ASP A 466 -25.82 18.97 -22.80
CA ASP A 466 -25.71 17.58 -23.25
C ASP A 466 -24.23 17.13 -23.31
N ALA A 467 -24.02 15.83 -23.42
CA ALA A 467 -22.67 15.29 -23.66
C ALA A 467 -22.05 15.91 -24.93
N ILE A 468 -20.81 16.40 -24.79
CA ILE A 468 -20.05 16.90 -25.93
C ILE A 468 -19.77 15.76 -26.91
N GLN A 469 -19.44 14.60 -26.34
CA GLN A 469 -19.17 13.39 -27.08
C GLN A 469 -19.51 12.16 -26.24
N GLU A 470 -20.00 11.11 -26.90
CA GLU A 470 -20.33 9.82 -26.28
C GLU A 470 -19.52 8.69 -26.93
N TYR A 471 -19.17 7.69 -26.13
CA TYR A 471 -18.45 6.49 -26.53
C TYR A 471 -19.16 5.27 -25.95
N PRO A 472 -20.03 4.61 -26.73
CA PRO A 472 -20.77 3.48 -26.26
C PRO A 472 -19.93 2.20 -26.19
N GLY A 473 -20.25 1.33 -25.24
CA GLY A 473 -19.70 -0.02 -25.17
C GLY A 473 -18.25 -0.09 -24.72
N PHE A 474 -17.78 0.82 -23.88
CA PHE A 474 -16.47 0.75 -23.27
C PHE A 474 -16.44 -0.36 -22.22
N MET A 475 -15.59 -1.37 -22.43
CA MET A 475 -15.41 -2.49 -21.53
C MET A 475 -14.18 -2.28 -20.65
N CYS A 476 -14.36 -2.34 -19.32
CA CYS A 476 -13.34 -2.38 -18.30
C CYS A 476 -13.27 -3.77 -17.70
N GLU A 477 -12.09 -4.32 -17.57
CA GLU A 477 -11.81 -5.57 -16.87
C GLU A 477 -11.12 -5.29 -15.53
N PRO A 478 -11.39 -6.04 -14.46
CA PRO A 478 -10.62 -5.96 -13.23
C PRO A 478 -9.14 -6.20 -13.53
N ASP A 479 -8.26 -5.45 -12.84
CA ASP A 479 -6.80 -5.58 -12.96
C ASP A 479 -6.21 -5.28 -14.34
N PHE A 480 -7.05 -4.86 -15.27
CA PHE A 480 -6.62 -4.39 -16.58
C PHE A 480 -6.85 -2.89 -16.67
N TYR A 481 -5.76 -2.15 -16.62
CA TYR A 481 -5.77 -0.70 -16.73
C TYR A 481 -5.89 -0.32 -18.20
N LYS A 482 -7.03 0.26 -18.54
CA LYS A 482 -7.29 0.68 -19.91
C LYS A 482 -7.23 2.19 -20.00
N GLY A 483 -6.06 2.70 -20.36
CA GLY A 483 -5.89 4.08 -20.79
C GLY A 483 -6.55 4.32 -22.13
N PHE A 484 -7.08 5.50 -22.32
CA PHE A 484 -7.61 5.91 -23.60
C PHE A 484 -7.28 7.38 -23.86
N SER A 485 -7.02 7.64 -25.12
CA SER A 485 -6.76 8.98 -25.64
C SER A 485 -7.82 9.30 -26.69
N TRP A 486 -8.49 10.42 -26.52
CA TRP A 486 -9.52 10.88 -27.44
C TRP A 486 -9.38 12.35 -27.75
N GLY A 487 -9.63 12.68 -29.04
CA GLY A 487 -9.87 14.05 -29.44
C GLY A 487 -11.37 14.34 -29.48
N PHE A 488 -11.78 15.50 -29.03
CA PHE A 488 -13.14 15.98 -29.25
C PHE A 488 -13.17 17.46 -29.60
N ASN A 489 -14.10 17.79 -30.50
CA ASN A 489 -14.29 19.12 -31.02
C ASN A 489 -15.36 19.84 -30.21
N PHE A 490 -15.13 21.10 -29.94
CA PHE A 490 -16.11 21.94 -29.24
C PHE A 490 -17.11 22.52 -30.25
N THR A 491 -18.39 22.46 -29.89
CA THR A 491 -19.46 23.11 -30.65
C THR A 491 -19.65 24.58 -30.28
N SER A 492 -18.94 25.04 -29.24
CA SER A 492 -18.94 26.44 -28.78
C SER A 492 -17.56 26.81 -28.27
N PRO A 493 -17.14 28.10 -28.38
CA PRO A 493 -15.86 28.53 -27.87
C PRO A 493 -15.71 28.19 -26.39
N LEU A 494 -14.48 27.77 -26.03
CA LEU A 494 -14.11 27.55 -24.66
C LEU A 494 -13.96 28.90 -23.95
N VAL A 495 -14.48 29.00 -22.75
CA VAL A 495 -14.37 30.17 -21.90
C VAL A 495 -13.52 29.83 -20.70
N PHE A 496 -12.65 30.76 -20.32
CA PHE A 496 -11.85 30.69 -19.11
C PHE A 496 -12.71 30.32 -17.88
N GLY A 497 -12.33 29.25 -17.20
CA GLY A 497 -13.06 28.70 -16.06
C GLY A 497 -14.07 27.63 -16.41
N ASP A 498 -14.24 27.31 -17.69
CA ASP A 498 -14.93 26.07 -18.09
C ASP A 498 -14.17 24.87 -17.56
N LYS A 499 -14.89 23.82 -17.22
CA LYS A 499 -14.34 22.53 -16.80
C LYS A 499 -14.97 21.43 -17.61
N PHE A 500 -14.27 20.33 -17.76
CA PHE A 500 -14.80 19.10 -18.31
C PHE A 500 -14.60 17.95 -17.35
N ALA A 501 -15.48 16.97 -17.45
CA ALA A 501 -15.29 15.70 -16.78
C ALA A 501 -15.84 14.58 -17.67
N MET A 502 -15.32 13.39 -17.44
CA MET A 502 -15.87 12.19 -18.03
C MET A 502 -16.86 11.54 -17.08
N PHE A 503 -17.92 11.08 -17.66
CA PHE A 503 -19.02 10.37 -17.02
C PHE A 503 -19.17 9.00 -17.65
N TYR A 504 -19.76 8.10 -16.93
CA TYR A 504 -20.17 6.79 -17.43
C TYR A 504 -21.61 6.51 -17.08
N LYS A 505 -22.26 5.66 -17.86
CA LYS A 505 -23.55 5.06 -17.53
C LYS A 505 -23.57 3.58 -17.86
N GLU A 506 -24.35 2.81 -17.12
CA GLU A 506 -24.60 1.39 -17.36
C GLU A 506 -26.02 1.22 -17.92
N GLY A 507 -26.13 0.71 -19.14
CA GLY A 507 -27.39 0.54 -19.82
C GLY A 507 -28.18 1.85 -19.90
N ASP A 508 -29.42 1.82 -19.41
CA ASP A 508 -30.33 2.98 -19.42
C ASP A 508 -30.21 3.87 -18.17
N SER A 509 -29.18 3.71 -17.35
CA SER A 509 -28.99 4.57 -16.18
C SER A 509 -28.57 6.00 -16.54
N ASP A 510 -28.71 6.92 -15.57
CA ASP A 510 -28.19 8.27 -15.73
C ASP A 510 -26.64 8.27 -15.71
N TYR A 511 -26.04 9.26 -16.35
CA TYR A 511 -24.59 9.47 -16.34
C TYR A 511 -24.09 9.83 -14.95
N GLN A 512 -23.04 9.13 -14.50
CA GLN A 512 -22.31 9.36 -13.24
C GLN A 512 -20.90 9.80 -13.54
N LYS A 513 -20.39 10.82 -12.82
CA LYS A 513 -19.01 11.26 -12.99
C LYS A 513 -18.04 10.16 -12.56
N ILE A 514 -16.96 9.96 -13.34
CA ILE A 514 -15.90 9.05 -12.95
C ILE A 514 -15.05 9.76 -11.89
N GLU A 515 -14.90 9.13 -10.74
CA GLU A 515 -14.18 9.68 -9.60
C GLU A 515 -12.96 8.80 -9.26
N PHE A 516 -12.02 9.35 -8.52
CA PHE A 516 -10.97 8.55 -7.87
C PHE A 516 -11.55 7.73 -6.73
N ASP A 517 -10.96 6.58 -6.47
CA ASP A 517 -11.31 5.78 -5.28
C ASP A 517 -10.97 6.52 -3.97
N ASN A 518 -9.99 7.39 -4.01
CA ASN A 518 -9.60 8.25 -2.90
C ASN A 518 -10.09 9.69 -3.11
N PRO A 519 -11.15 10.11 -2.41
CA PRO A 519 -11.70 11.47 -2.56
C PRO A 519 -10.72 12.60 -2.19
N SER A 520 -9.65 12.29 -1.45
CA SER A 520 -8.65 13.30 -1.07
C SER A 520 -7.80 13.80 -2.24
N LEU A 521 -7.83 13.09 -3.37
CA LEU A 521 -7.19 13.52 -4.62
C LEU A 521 -7.93 14.64 -5.33
N GLY A 522 -9.14 14.98 -4.84
CA GLY A 522 -9.98 16.01 -5.43
C GLY A 522 -10.88 15.50 -6.54
N PRO A 523 -11.67 16.39 -7.14
CA PRO A 523 -12.58 16.02 -8.23
C PRO A 523 -11.80 15.72 -9.51
N CYS A 524 -12.23 14.69 -10.23
CA CYS A 524 -11.75 14.37 -11.57
C CYS A 524 -12.33 15.34 -12.60
N GLU A 525 -11.85 16.57 -12.61
CA GLU A 525 -12.29 17.63 -13.49
C GLU A 525 -11.09 18.24 -14.19
N ILE A 526 -11.26 18.55 -15.47
CA ILE A 526 -10.26 19.24 -16.25
C ILE A 526 -10.68 20.69 -16.35
N PRO A 527 -10.03 21.60 -15.66
CA PRO A 527 -10.25 23.01 -15.86
C PRO A 527 -9.68 23.42 -17.22
N ILE A 528 -10.44 24.15 -17.99
CA ILE A 528 -9.91 24.91 -19.11
C ILE A 528 -9.48 26.25 -18.53
N TYR A 529 -8.21 26.41 -18.44
CA TYR A 529 -7.50 27.56 -17.90
C TYR A 529 -7.94 28.07 -16.52
N PRO A 530 -7.07 28.64 -15.85
CA PRO A 530 -5.68 28.31 -15.61
C PRO A 530 -5.54 27.73 -14.22
N ALA A 531 -5.53 26.50 -14.12
CA ALA A 531 -4.74 26.03 -13.01
C ALA A 531 -3.28 26.24 -13.41
N ALA A 532 -2.80 27.46 -13.29
CA ALA A 532 -1.38 27.70 -13.32
C ALA A 532 -0.79 26.97 -12.12
N PHE A 533 -0.02 25.91 -12.37
CA PHE A 533 0.74 25.27 -11.32
C PHE A 533 1.91 26.18 -10.98
N ILE A 534 1.82 26.81 -9.83
CA ILE A 534 2.92 27.59 -9.28
C ILE A 534 3.47 26.79 -8.12
N LYS A 535 4.68 26.28 -8.26
CA LYS A 535 5.44 25.83 -7.10
C LYS A 535 5.90 27.11 -6.39
N THR A 536 5.14 27.54 -5.36
CA THR A 536 5.54 28.67 -4.52
C THR A 536 6.47 28.16 -3.43
N GLU A 537 7.69 28.70 -3.39
CA GLU A 537 8.55 28.54 -2.23
C GLU A 537 8.00 29.40 -1.06
N ALA A 538 8.29 29.02 0.17
CA ALA A 538 7.87 29.77 1.35
C ALA A 538 8.48 31.20 1.39
N SER A 539 9.63 31.40 0.73
CA SER A 539 10.29 32.71 0.56
C SER A 539 11.17 32.66 -0.68
N TYR A 540 11.30 33.82 -1.35
CA TYR A 540 12.21 34.00 -2.48
C TYR A 540 13.27 35.05 -2.11
N SER A 541 14.47 34.85 -2.67
CA SER A 541 15.58 35.82 -2.60
C SER A 541 15.92 36.34 -4.01
N LYS A 542 16.55 37.53 -4.05
CA LYS A 542 17.04 38.07 -5.32
C LYS A 542 18.04 37.08 -5.97
N GLY A 543 17.77 36.70 -7.21
CA GLY A 543 18.54 35.72 -7.97
C GLY A 543 17.88 34.37 -8.08
N ASP A 544 16.88 34.07 -7.25
CA ASP A 544 16.11 32.81 -7.32
C ASP A 544 15.29 32.73 -8.60
N TYR A 545 14.90 31.51 -8.96
CA TYR A 545 14.00 31.24 -10.07
C TYR A 545 12.58 30.99 -9.57
N PHE A 546 11.62 31.64 -10.21
CA PHE A 546 10.21 31.32 -10.08
C PHE A 546 9.85 30.36 -11.22
N TYR A 547 9.37 29.15 -10.88
CA TYR A 547 8.98 28.13 -11.83
C TYR A 547 7.49 28.24 -12.12
N PHE A 548 7.12 28.16 -13.40
CA PHE A 548 5.74 28.29 -13.84
C PHE A 548 5.43 27.36 -15.03
N ARG A 549 4.23 26.85 -15.07
CA ARG A 549 3.65 26.16 -16.23
C ARG A 549 2.13 26.15 -16.09
N LEU A 550 1.41 25.96 -17.19
CA LEU A 550 0.00 25.63 -17.19
C LEU A 550 -0.16 24.13 -16.92
N THR A 551 -1.05 23.76 -16.01
CA THR A 551 -1.18 22.35 -15.58
C THR A 551 -1.74 21.42 -16.64
N ASN A 552 -2.39 21.96 -17.67
CA ASN A 552 -3.11 21.18 -18.68
C ASN A 552 -2.47 21.24 -20.07
N HIS A 553 -1.23 21.70 -20.15
CA HIS A 553 -0.52 21.82 -21.43
C HIS A 553 0.66 20.87 -21.52
N ASP A 554 0.75 20.15 -22.63
CA ASP A 554 2.00 19.59 -23.11
C ASP A 554 2.96 20.74 -23.47
N TYR A 555 4.25 20.56 -23.22
CA TYR A 555 5.32 21.55 -23.46
C TYR A 555 5.43 22.06 -24.92
N SER A 556 4.67 21.52 -25.85
CA SER A 556 4.70 21.90 -27.26
C SER A 556 3.86 23.13 -27.61
N TYR A 557 3.02 23.64 -26.68
CA TYR A 557 2.09 24.74 -26.99
C TYR A 557 2.57 26.09 -26.46
N THR A 558 2.66 27.03 -27.38
CA THR A 558 3.34 28.33 -27.28
C THR A 558 2.44 29.50 -26.91
N GLU A 559 1.22 29.27 -26.46
CA GLU A 559 0.17 30.29 -26.54
C GLU A 559 -0.25 30.92 -25.21
N ALA A 560 0.40 30.58 -24.10
CA ALA A 560 0.25 31.32 -22.85
C ALA A 560 1.43 32.26 -22.64
N VAL A 561 1.14 33.53 -22.38
CA VAL A 561 2.14 34.53 -22.06
C VAL A 561 2.12 34.79 -20.56
N TRP A 562 3.27 34.57 -19.92
CA TRP A 562 3.47 34.90 -18.53
C TRP A 562 4.07 36.29 -18.38
N THR A 563 3.52 37.12 -17.50
CA THR A 563 4.04 38.47 -17.22
C THR A 563 4.42 38.59 -15.76
N PHE A 564 5.61 39.13 -15.54
CA PHE A 564 6.19 39.38 -14.22
C PHE A 564 6.34 40.90 -14.05
N THR A 565 5.50 41.46 -13.21
CA THR A 565 5.56 42.91 -12.92
C THR A 565 6.29 43.10 -11.60
N ASP A 566 7.45 43.75 -11.63
CA ASP A 566 8.24 44.06 -10.45
C ASP A 566 7.67 45.26 -9.62
N LYS A 567 8.31 45.56 -8.49
CA LYS A 567 7.91 46.66 -7.61
C LYS A 567 7.94 48.06 -8.25
N ASP A 568 8.70 48.22 -9.33
CA ASP A 568 8.86 49.48 -10.07
C ASP A 568 7.86 49.60 -11.23
N GLY A 569 6.98 48.58 -11.39
CA GLY A 569 6.00 48.48 -12.46
C GLY A 569 6.58 48.02 -13.80
N ILE A 570 7.83 47.53 -13.81
CA ILE A 570 8.43 46.97 -15.03
C ILE A 570 7.85 45.60 -15.28
N VAL A 571 7.31 45.39 -16.49
CA VAL A 571 6.74 44.15 -16.94
C VAL A 571 7.75 43.40 -17.82
N THR A 572 8.03 42.16 -17.46
CA THR A 572 8.79 41.23 -18.28
C THR A 572 7.89 40.09 -18.68
N SER A 573 7.85 39.75 -19.97
CA SER A 573 7.05 38.66 -20.50
C SER A 573 7.93 37.44 -20.77
N CYS A 574 7.41 36.24 -20.45
CA CYS A 574 8.01 34.97 -20.75
C CYS A 574 7.01 34.12 -21.52
N ASP A 575 7.52 33.34 -22.45
CA ASP A 575 6.76 32.33 -23.18
C ASP A 575 6.49 31.12 -22.28
N GLN A 576 5.43 30.35 -22.54
CA GLN A 576 5.14 29.11 -21.83
C GLN A 576 6.31 28.10 -21.86
N ARG A 577 7.16 28.15 -22.87
CA ARG A 577 8.35 27.30 -23.02
C ARG A 577 9.48 27.62 -22.06
N ASP A 578 9.46 28.82 -21.42
CA ASP A 578 10.56 29.27 -20.57
C ASP A 578 10.61 28.56 -19.22
N ASP A 579 9.55 27.91 -18.79
CA ASP A 579 9.34 27.15 -17.54
C ASP A 579 9.76 27.87 -16.24
N ARG A 580 10.59 28.90 -16.30
CA ARG A 580 11.14 29.62 -15.16
C ARG A 580 11.51 31.06 -15.49
N PHE A 581 11.41 31.93 -14.49
CA PHE A 581 11.80 33.34 -14.55
C PHE A 581 12.74 33.69 -13.40
N GLN A 582 13.87 34.33 -13.69
CA GLN A 582 14.79 34.76 -12.65
C GLN A 582 14.33 36.07 -12.00
N LEU A 583 14.19 36.08 -10.68
CA LEU A 583 13.79 37.22 -9.86
C LEU A 583 14.99 38.15 -9.63
N THR A 584 15.16 39.13 -10.46
CA THR A 584 16.36 40.00 -10.51
C THR A 584 16.35 41.15 -9.52
N LYS A 585 15.21 41.45 -8.91
CA LYS A 585 15.05 42.56 -7.93
C LYS A 585 14.41 42.08 -6.65
N SER A 586 14.77 42.68 -5.53
CA SER A 586 14.03 42.52 -4.28
C SER A 586 12.76 43.36 -4.28
N GLY A 587 11.73 42.86 -3.57
CA GLY A 587 10.43 43.53 -3.45
C GLY A 587 9.27 42.71 -4.03
N LYS A 588 8.14 43.36 -4.20
CA LYS A 588 6.91 42.72 -4.67
C LYS A 588 6.97 42.44 -6.17
N TYR A 589 6.59 41.21 -6.53
CA TYR A 589 6.26 40.84 -7.90
C TYR A 589 4.80 40.45 -8.00
N THR A 590 4.14 40.91 -9.08
CA THR A 590 2.81 40.43 -9.48
C THR A 590 2.98 39.60 -10.74
N ILE A 591 2.52 38.35 -10.69
CA ILE A 591 2.67 37.35 -11.77
C ILE A 591 1.30 37.07 -12.34
N LYS A 592 1.19 37.24 -13.66
CA LYS A 592 -0.05 36.98 -14.40
C LYS A 592 0.20 36.04 -15.56
N VAL A 593 -0.84 35.36 -15.98
CA VAL A 593 -0.85 34.56 -17.20
C VAL A 593 -1.96 35.07 -18.12
N THR A 594 -1.65 35.19 -19.39
CA THR A 594 -2.62 35.43 -20.45
C THR A 594 -2.68 34.19 -21.32
N PRO A 595 -3.69 33.35 -21.14
CA PRO A 595 -3.91 32.20 -22.02
C PRO A 595 -4.40 32.65 -23.40
N TYR A 596 -4.52 31.69 -24.31
CA TYR A 596 -4.88 31.89 -25.69
C TYR A 596 -6.20 32.70 -25.91
N ASP A 597 -7.17 32.52 -25.04
CA ASP A 597 -8.46 33.25 -25.11
C ASP A 597 -8.39 34.72 -24.66
N GLY A 598 -7.22 35.21 -24.28
CA GLY A 598 -6.95 36.60 -23.99
C GLY A 598 -7.35 37.11 -22.60
N ALA A 599 -7.86 36.28 -21.71
CA ALA A 599 -8.22 36.69 -20.33
C ALA A 599 -7.00 36.66 -19.40
N GLU A 600 -6.41 37.81 -19.13
CA GLU A 600 -5.29 37.94 -18.19
C GLU A 600 -5.70 37.66 -16.75
N THR A 601 -4.99 36.79 -16.06
CA THR A 601 -5.26 36.42 -14.66
C THR A 601 -4.04 36.60 -13.78
N ILE A 602 -4.23 37.19 -12.59
CA ILE A 602 -3.21 37.18 -11.54
C ILE A 602 -3.14 35.80 -10.92
N VAL A 603 -1.99 35.15 -11.04
CA VAL A 603 -1.77 33.80 -10.52
C VAL A 603 -0.96 33.78 -9.25
N ALA A 604 -0.08 34.77 -9.04
CA ALA A 604 0.65 34.91 -7.80
C ALA A 604 1.04 36.37 -7.50
N VAL A 605 1.21 36.66 -6.22
CA VAL A 605 1.86 37.85 -5.71
C VAL A 605 2.88 37.40 -4.67
N ILE A 606 4.16 37.60 -4.96
CA ILE A 606 5.27 37.16 -4.11
C ILE A 606 6.10 38.33 -3.64
N ASN A 607 6.78 38.17 -2.51
CA ASN A 607 7.80 39.11 -2.03
C ASN A 607 9.18 38.45 -2.14
N VAL A 608 10.12 39.15 -2.77
CA VAL A 608 11.51 38.73 -2.95
C VAL A 608 12.38 39.52 -1.98
N ASN A 609 13.11 38.82 -1.14
CA ASN A 609 14.01 39.36 -0.13
C ASN A 609 15.33 39.90 -0.73
#